data_bd94f235e314edaf275492129d5da101
#
_entry.id   bd94f235e314edaf275492129d5da101
#
_cell.length_a   1.000
_cell.length_b   1.000
_cell.length_c   1.000
_cell.angle_alpha   90.00
_cell.angle_beta   90.00
_cell.angle_gamma   90.00
#
_symmetry.space_group_name_H-M   'P 1'
#
loop_
_entity.id
_entity.type
_entity.pdbx_description
1 polymer ?
#
loop_
_entity_poly.entity_id
_entity_poly.type
_entity_poly.pdbx_seq_one_letter_code
_entity_poly.pdbx_strand_id
1 'polypeptide(L)'
;MAVYIQKGDRIDYKNDTAAVIKSGDVVVMGTNRIAVADCQIEVGAVGALALTGVWEFPADTSAAIEFGAIAYWDDSSKTMKAAKSASEIPAGICVKKKESTTATVQVRLQDCLAAAAQPASLQE
;
A
#
# COMPACT_ATOMS: atom_id res chain seq x y z
N MET A 1 20.69 1.55 22.34
CA MET A 1 21.03 0.22 21.80
C MET A 1 19.78 -0.42 21.20
N ALA A 2 19.92 -1.01 20.01
CA ALA A 2 18.77 -1.65 19.35
C ALA A 2 18.61 -3.08 19.83
N VAL A 3 17.36 -3.52 19.93
CA VAL A 3 17.04 -4.89 20.32
C VAL A 3 16.18 -5.48 19.21
N TYR A 4 16.53 -6.66 18.74
CA TYR A 4 15.77 -7.34 17.71
C TYR A 4 14.42 -7.81 18.28
N ILE A 5 13.34 -7.48 17.62
CA ILE A 5 12.00 -7.85 18.07
C ILE A 5 11.39 -8.93 17.18
N GLN A 6 11.43 -8.74 15.87
CA GLN A 6 10.83 -9.68 14.93
C GLN A 6 11.35 -9.41 13.54
N LYS A 7 11.03 -10.31 12.62
CA LYS A 7 11.56 -10.26 11.27
C LYS A 7 11.13 -9.01 10.49
N GLY A 8 9.92 -8.50 10.73
CA GLY A 8 9.51 -7.25 10.12
C GLY A 8 8.80 -7.34 8.79
N ASP A 9 8.57 -8.53 8.26
CA ASP A 9 7.72 -8.67 7.08
C ASP A 9 6.23 -8.68 7.47
N ARG A 10 5.95 -8.83 8.74
CA ARG A 10 4.63 -8.64 9.33
C ARG A 10 4.82 -7.92 10.65
N ILE A 11 3.85 -7.08 11.00
CA ILE A 11 3.89 -6.39 12.29
C ILE A 11 2.57 -6.57 13.00
N ASP A 12 2.62 -6.43 14.33
CA ASP A 12 1.41 -6.40 15.13
C ASP A 12 0.77 -5.03 15.03
N TYR A 13 -0.54 -5.01 14.89
CA TYR A 13 -1.29 -3.76 14.74
C TYR A 13 -2.56 -3.83 15.56
N LYS A 14 -2.78 -2.82 16.40
CA LYS A 14 -4.02 -2.70 17.14
C LYS A 14 -5.02 -1.92 16.34
N ASN A 15 -6.21 -2.48 16.17
CA ASN A 15 -7.26 -1.81 15.42
C ASN A 15 -7.92 -0.75 16.29
N ASP A 16 -7.47 0.49 16.14
CA ASP A 16 -8.05 1.63 16.86
C ASP A 16 -9.15 2.34 16.06
N THR A 17 -9.54 1.77 14.92
CA THR A 17 -10.60 2.36 14.11
C THR A 17 -11.97 1.97 14.68
N ALA A 18 -13.03 2.55 14.14
CA ALA A 18 -14.38 2.29 14.60
C ALA A 18 -15.00 1.05 13.94
N ALA A 19 -14.28 0.38 13.05
CA ALA A 19 -14.82 -0.73 12.26
C ALA A 19 -13.85 -1.90 12.24
N VAL A 20 -14.39 -3.09 12.02
CA VAL A 20 -13.59 -4.31 11.86
C VAL A 20 -12.74 -4.18 10.60
N ILE A 21 -11.48 -4.58 10.71
CA ILE A 21 -10.58 -4.68 9.57
C ILE A 21 -10.66 -6.12 9.06
N LYS A 22 -11.00 -6.27 7.79
CA LYS A 22 -11.15 -7.61 7.21
C LYS A 22 -9.85 -8.06 6.58
N SER A 23 -9.68 -9.37 6.44
CA SER A 23 -8.54 -9.93 5.74
C SER A 23 -8.46 -9.37 4.33
N GLY A 24 -7.32 -8.84 3.96
CA GLY A 24 -7.12 -8.23 2.66
C GLY A 24 -7.35 -6.73 2.61
N ASP A 25 -7.85 -6.14 3.69
CA ASP A 25 -8.03 -4.69 3.72
C ASP A 25 -6.70 -3.97 3.75
N VAL A 26 -6.66 -2.82 3.10
CA VAL A 26 -5.47 -1.97 3.08
C VAL A 26 -5.49 -1.04 4.29
N VAL A 27 -4.40 -1.02 5.03
CA VAL A 27 -4.22 -0.13 6.18
C VAL A 27 -3.12 0.85 5.85
N VAL A 28 -3.44 2.14 5.95
CA VAL A 28 -2.49 3.20 5.66
C VAL A 28 -1.61 3.43 6.88
N MET A 29 -0.30 3.41 6.69
CA MET A 29 0.67 3.62 7.77
C MET A 29 1.25 5.01 7.64
N GLY A 30 0.63 5.97 8.32
CA GLY A 30 1.02 7.36 8.21
C GLY A 30 0.80 7.88 6.80
N THR A 31 1.83 8.48 6.21
CA THR A 31 1.77 8.97 4.84
C THR A 31 2.81 8.33 3.94
N ASN A 32 3.48 7.28 4.42
CA ASN A 32 4.67 6.76 3.76
C ASN A 32 4.50 5.38 3.16
N ARG A 33 3.53 4.61 3.61
CA ARG A 33 3.33 3.30 3.03
C ARG A 33 1.97 2.74 3.43
N ILE A 34 1.60 1.66 2.78
CA ILE A 34 0.42 0.89 3.14
C ILE A 34 0.85 -0.50 3.59
N ALA A 35 -0.07 -1.17 4.25
CA ALA A 35 0.07 -2.57 4.61
C ALA A 35 -1.25 -3.26 4.31
N VAL A 36 -1.24 -4.58 4.28
CA VAL A 36 -2.45 -5.38 4.03
C VAL A 36 -2.74 -6.21 5.25
N ALA A 37 -3.98 -6.19 5.71
CA ALA A 37 -4.39 -7.01 6.84
C ALA A 37 -4.31 -8.48 6.46
N ASP A 38 -3.54 -9.24 7.22
CA ASP A 38 -3.31 -10.66 6.97
C ASP A 38 -4.44 -11.52 7.53
N CYS A 39 -5.23 -10.94 8.42
CA CYS A 39 -6.35 -11.62 9.06
C CYS A 39 -7.39 -10.58 9.46
N GLN A 40 -8.56 -11.03 9.87
CA GLN A 40 -9.57 -10.12 10.39
C GLN A 40 -9.15 -9.61 11.75
N ILE A 41 -9.28 -8.30 11.98
CA ILE A 41 -8.90 -7.65 13.24
C ILE A 41 -10.12 -6.93 13.79
N GLU A 42 -10.64 -7.42 14.91
CA GLU A 42 -11.78 -6.80 15.57
C GLU A 42 -11.39 -5.45 16.17
N VAL A 43 -12.39 -4.61 16.38
CA VAL A 43 -12.16 -3.31 17.00
C VAL A 43 -11.50 -3.50 18.36
N GLY A 44 -10.39 -2.84 18.59
CA GLY A 44 -9.64 -2.94 19.83
C GLY A 44 -8.71 -4.12 19.93
N ALA A 45 -8.76 -5.04 18.97
CA ALA A 45 -7.91 -6.24 18.99
C ALA A 45 -6.59 -5.98 18.26
N VAL A 46 -5.65 -6.89 18.47
CA VAL A 46 -4.35 -6.85 17.80
C VAL A 46 -4.32 -7.95 16.76
N GLY A 47 -3.91 -7.63 15.56
CA GLY A 47 -3.72 -8.60 14.49
C GLY A 47 -2.48 -8.28 13.69
N ALA A 48 -2.21 -9.09 12.66
CA ALA A 48 -1.00 -8.94 11.86
C ALA A 48 -1.28 -8.18 10.57
N LEU A 49 -0.37 -7.28 10.23
CA LEU A 49 -0.36 -6.60 8.94
C LEU A 49 0.83 -7.10 8.14
N ALA A 50 0.60 -7.45 6.88
CA ALA A 50 1.66 -7.85 5.97
C ALA A 50 2.31 -6.60 5.37
N LEU A 51 3.61 -6.54 5.43
CA LEU A 51 4.38 -5.41 4.89
C LEU A 51 5.08 -5.74 3.59
N THR A 52 5.07 -6.98 3.16
CA THR A 52 5.74 -7.43 1.95
C THR A 52 4.84 -8.39 1.19
N GLY A 53 5.33 -8.83 0.04
CA GLY A 53 4.62 -9.78 -0.79
C GLY A 53 3.97 -9.12 -2.00
N VAL A 54 3.52 -9.94 -2.91
CA VAL A 54 2.81 -9.48 -4.11
C VAL A 54 1.32 -9.64 -3.85
N TRP A 55 0.59 -8.55 -4.00
CA TRP A 55 -0.85 -8.51 -3.74
C TRP A 55 -1.56 -7.92 -4.93
N GLU A 56 -2.79 -8.33 -5.16
CA GLU A 56 -3.62 -7.74 -6.20
C GLU A 56 -4.56 -6.71 -5.56
N PHE A 57 -4.54 -5.50 -6.12
CA PHE A 57 -5.33 -4.39 -5.58
C PHE A 57 -6.29 -3.86 -6.63
N PRO A 58 -7.42 -3.27 -6.21
CA PRO A 58 -8.25 -2.51 -7.14
C PRO A 58 -7.42 -1.36 -7.73
N ALA A 59 -7.64 -1.07 -8.98
CA ALA A 59 -6.88 -0.06 -9.69
C ALA A 59 -7.78 0.88 -10.46
N ASP A 60 -7.30 2.13 -10.62
CA ASP A 60 -7.95 3.13 -11.44
C ASP A 60 -7.97 2.67 -12.90
N THR A 61 -9.11 2.78 -13.54
CA THR A 61 -9.27 2.33 -14.92
C THR A 61 -8.96 3.39 -15.96
N SER A 62 -8.41 4.52 -15.55
CA SER A 62 -8.13 5.63 -16.46
C SER A 62 -6.68 5.68 -16.94
N ALA A 63 -5.79 4.85 -16.39
CA ALA A 63 -4.37 4.88 -16.76
C ALA A 63 -3.73 3.53 -16.62
N ALA A 64 -2.74 3.26 -17.47
CA ALA A 64 -1.92 2.06 -17.36
C ALA A 64 -0.88 2.23 -16.27
N ILE A 65 -0.43 1.11 -15.71
CA ILE A 65 0.70 1.10 -14.76
C ILE A 65 1.73 0.15 -15.33
N GLU A 66 2.92 0.69 -15.60
CA GLU A 66 3.96 -0.08 -16.27
C GLU A 66 4.66 -1.03 -15.30
N PHE A 67 5.22 -2.09 -15.83
CA PHE A 67 6.04 -3.00 -15.06
C PHE A 67 7.22 -2.23 -14.47
N GLY A 68 7.43 -2.39 -13.17
CA GLY A 68 8.51 -1.70 -12.48
C GLY A 68 8.18 -0.30 -12.01
N ALA A 69 7.03 0.25 -12.38
CA ALA A 69 6.64 1.58 -11.93
C ALA A 69 6.12 1.53 -10.49
N ILE A 70 6.25 2.66 -9.80
CA ILE A 70 5.69 2.78 -8.46
C ILE A 70 4.18 2.94 -8.57
N ALA A 71 3.44 2.13 -7.82
CA ALA A 71 2.00 2.25 -7.72
C ALA A 71 1.67 3.05 -6.47
N TYR A 72 0.69 3.94 -6.59
CA TYR A 72 0.29 4.82 -5.49
C TYR A 72 -1.13 4.47 -5.05
N TRP A 73 -1.33 4.39 -3.76
CA TRP A 73 -2.64 4.06 -3.19
C TRP A 73 -3.42 5.33 -2.91
N ASP A 74 -4.62 5.42 -3.48
CA ASP A 74 -5.56 6.50 -3.17
C ASP A 74 -6.57 5.97 -2.16
N ASP A 75 -6.43 6.37 -0.91
CA ASP A 75 -7.27 5.84 0.15
C ASP A 75 -8.71 6.34 0.06
N SER A 76 -8.95 7.45 -0.60
CA SER A 76 -10.31 7.95 -0.73
C SER A 76 -11.14 7.15 -1.74
N SER A 77 -10.53 6.71 -2.83
CA SER A 77 -11.21 5.88 -3.82
C SER A 77 -10.92 4.39 -3.64
N LYS A 78 -9.98 4.05 -2.77
CA LYS A 78 -9.55 2.67 -2.52
C LYS A 78 -9.05 2.00 -3.79
N THR A 79 -8.23 2.72 -4.54
CA THR A 79 -7.65 2.20 -5.78
C THR A 79 -6.18 2.58 -5.90
N MET A 80 -5.44 1.81 -6.70
CA MET A 80 -4.07 2.13 -7.06
C MET A 80 -4.04 3.03 -8.28
N LYS A 81 -3.09 3.95 -8.30
CA LYS A 81 -2.92 4.90 -9.40
C LYS A 81 -1.48 4.89 -9.89
N ALA A 82 -1.29 5.36 -11.11
CA ALA A 82 0.02 5.37 -11.74
C ALA A 82 0.89 6.54 -11.30
N ALA A 83 0.28 7.58 -10.75
CA ALA A 83 1.02 8.80 -10.39
C ALA A 83 0.46 9.39 -9.11
N LYS A 84 1.33 10.09 -8.38
CA LYS A 84 0.95 10.81 -7.18
C LYS A 84 0.61 12.24 -7.55
N SER A 85 -0.63 12.65 -7.31
CA SER A 85 -1.07 14.00 -7.61
C SER A 85 -1.41 14.81 -6.37
N ALA A 86 -1.71 14.18 -5.25
CA ALA A 86 -2.09 14.87 -4.03
C ALA A 86 -1.70 14.03 -2.81
N SER A 87 -2.65 13.30 -2.25
CA SER A 87 -2.46 12.59 -1.00
C SER A 87 -2.24 11.09 -1.18
N GLU A 88 -2.04 10.64 -2.41
CA GLU A 88 -1.78 9.23 -2.65
C GLU A 88 -0.49 8.80 -1.95
N ILE A 89 -0.44 7.52 -1.57
CA ILE A 89 0.65 6.97 -0.79
C ILE A 89 1.38 5.95 -1.64
N PRO A 90 2.72 6.06 -1.78
CA PRO A 90 3.45 5.06 -2.55
C PRO A 90 3.32 3.70 -1.87
N ALA A 91 2.89 2.71 -2.63
CA ALA A 91 2.61 1.39 -2.10
C ALA A 91 3.70 0.38 -2.41
N GLY A 92 4.27 0.44 -3.59
CA GLY A 92 5.29 -0.51 -3.99
C GLY A 92 5.49 -0.48 -5.48
N ILE A 93 5.98 -1.58 -6.02
CA ILE A 93 6.38 -1.68 -7.41
C ILE A 93 5.40 -2.59 -8.14
N CYS A 94 4.93 -2.13 -9.30
CA CYS A 94 4.06 -2.92 -10.16
C CYS A 94 4.87 -4.07 -10.74
N VAL A 95 4.40 -5.31 -10.55
CA VAL A 95 5.14 -6.50 -11.00
C VAL A 95 4.53 -7.14 -12.23
N LYS A 96 3.44 -6.57 -12.74
CA LYS A 96 2.83 -7.02 -13.99
C LYS A 96 2.14 -5.81 -14.61
N LYS A 97 2.49 -5.48 -15.84
CA LYS A 97 1.91 -4.31 -16.48
C LYS A 97 0.38 -4.38 -16.46
N LYS A 98 -0.25 -3.27 -16.08
CA LYS A 98 -1.70 -3.11 -16.08
C LYS A 98 -2.08 -2.25 -17.27
N GLU A 99 -3.03 -2.73 -18.07
CA GLU A 99 -3.60 -1.92 -19.14
C GLU A 99 -4.52 -0.86 -18.54
N SER A 100 -4.75 0.23 -19.29
CA SER A 100 -5.48 1.36 -18.74
C SER A 100 -6.89 1.01 -18.28
N THR A 101 -7.56 0.09 -18.95
CA THR A 101 -8.94 -0.27 -18.63
C THR A 101 -9.05 -1.42 -17.64
N THR A 102 -7.95 -2.01 -17.24
CA THR A 102 -7.96 -3.11 -16.28
C THR A 102 -8.20 -2.56 -14.88
N ALA A 103 -9.08 -3.22 -14.12
CA ALA A 103 -9.53 -2.71 -12.83
C ALA A 103 -8.69 -3.24 -11.65
N THR A 104 -7.67 -4.03 -11.91
CA THR A 104 -6.79 -4.56 -10.86
C THR A 104 -5.34 -4.45 -11.27
N VAL A 105 -4.44 -4.45 -10.27
CA VAL A 105 -3.01 -4.38 -10.50
C VAL A 105 -2.29 -5.22 -9.46
N GLN A 106 -1.20 -5.86 -9.86
CA GLN A 106 -0.37 -6.63 -8.95
C GLN A 106 0.82 -5.81 -8.53
N VAL A 107 0.96 -5.61 -7.22
CA VAL A 107 1.98 -4.74 -6.64
C VAL A 107 2.73 -5.52 -5.57
N ARG A 108 4.06 -5.44 -5.61
CA ARG A 108 4.90 -5.95 -4.53
C ARG A 108 5.07 -4.83 -3.52
N LEU A 109 4.58 -5.05 -2.31
CA LEU A 109 4.69 -4.05 -1.25
C LEU A 109 6.14 -3.85 -0.86
N GLN A 110 6.55 -2.60 -0.74
CA GLN A 110 7.89 -2.27 -0.27
C GLN A 110 7.93 -0.80 0.13
N ASP A 111 8.98 -0.43 0.84
CA ASP A 111 9.17 0.95 1.22
C ASP A 111 9.52 1.79 0.00
N CYS A 112 8.86 2.94 -0.10
CA CYS A 112 9.10 3.89 -1.19
C CYS A 112 9.34 5.27 -0.60
N LEU A 113 10.21 5.35 0.40
CA LEU A 113 10.39 6.58 1.17
C LEU A 113 10.88 7.74 0.31
N ALA A 114 11.74 7.47 -0.66
CA ALA A 114 12.21 8.52 -1.55
C ALA A 114 11.07 9.11 -2.36
N ALA A 115 10.15 8.27 -2.84
CA ALA A 115 9.00 8.74 -3.59
C ALA A 115 8.04 9.52 -2.70
N ALA A 116 7.87 9.07 -1.44
CA ALA A 116 6.99 9.75 -0.51
C ALA A 116 7.53 11.13 -0.11
N ALA A 117 8.84 11.24 0.05
CA ALA A 117 9.47 12.49 0.48
C ALA A 117 9.71 13.46 -0.67
N GLN A 118 9.74 12.99 -1.89
CA GLN A 118 10.11 13.80 -3.03
C GLN A 118 8.91 14.54 -3.58
N PRO A 119 8.95 15.88 -3.66
CA PRO A 119 7.87 16.61 -4.32
C PRO A 119 7.77 16.22 -5.79
N ALA A 120 6.56 16.24 -6.31
CA ALA A 120 6.35 15.86 -7.71
C ALA A 120 7.10 16.75 -8.68
N SER A 121 7.36 17.99 -8.28
CA SER A 121 8.04 18.95 -9.15
C SER A 121 9.55 18.72 -9.25
N LEU A 122 10.12 17.84 -8.47
CA LEU A 122 11.56 17.60 -8.48
C LEU A 122 11.96 16.53 -9.46
N GLN A 123 11.47 16.65 -10.63
CA GLN A 123 11.84 15.71 -11.67
C GLN A 123 12.98 16.31 -12.46
N GLU A 124 14.00 15.70 -12.56
CA GLU A 124 14.99 16.23 -13.41
C GLU A 124 15.66 15.20 -14.12
#